data_96b459b185c79f3d8d259e1b3bb8c3e2
#
_entry.id   96b459b185c79f3d8d259e1b3bb8c3e2
#
_cell.length_a   1.000
_cell.length_b   1.000
_cell.length_c   1.000
_cell.angle_alpha   90.00
_cell.angle_beta   90.00
_cell.angle_gamma   90.00
#
_symmetry.space_group_name_H-M   'P 1'
#
loop_
_entity.id
_entity.type
_entity.pdbx_description
1 polymer ?
#
loop_
_entity_poly.entity_id
_entity_poly.type
_entity_poly.pdbx_seq_one_letter_code
_entity_poly.pdbx_strand_id
1 'polypeptide(L)'
;MSRLTGAGEQRGAEVIDEQGDTVPLPAVPPAPHPETADRVDGGRRVPPTFGPIVRKVALGVAVCLVAGAGYVGLRQIADAPADPGAPTTAVSPQTSTTPDEAAEGVRRASVGGAVLQKMSTAVEDESRSAFLATIDPKATEFRESARTIFANLGKLPIASFQFRYVSDDTAALTPDRQAALGGSESWLAQVEVSWQLSGYDAKPARETLPVTFVTRDGTTYAASFSERFVAGQRRPIWALGPIDVAEGDRSLVISLDSEANAESYVSATDRAVESVSRVWGRTWRQKAVVYLPAKQAQMESVLGAQPNTYTQIAAVTMAELDTPQAGAPVRIVANPKLFDELGKQGRKIVLTHETTHVASTATASPVPLWLAEGFADYVAFTAVPVQDESAAKELFKAIRAGKVPTALPAPEAFAASSSELPQAYESAWLACRLIAEREGQSKLVKFYRAVHASKSPTGLADAFKSVLGMTEQEFVAEWQQYLKRLAGV
;
A
#
# COMPACT_ATOMS: atom_id res chain seq x y z
N MET A 1 11.18 47.80 -58.09
CA MET A 1 11.18 49.07 -57.34
C MET A 1 10.30 48.86 -56.13
N SER A 2 10.74 48.86 -55.03
CA SER A 2 11.34 49.57 -53.98
C SER A 2 11.32 48.75 -52.70
N ARG A 3 12.39 48.80 -52.06
CA ARG A 3 12.64 48.25 -50.66
C ARG A 3 11.83 49.02 -49.63
N LEU A 4 11.43 48.36 -48.55
CA LEU A 4 11.47 48.99 -47.23
C LEU A 4 11.73 47.93 -46.14
N THR A 5 12.81 48.16 -45.47
CA THR A 5 13.32 47.54 -44.23
C THR A 5 12.51 48.02 -43.04
N GLY A 6 12.20 47.13 -42.11
CA GLY A 6 11.66 47.49 -40.81
C GLY A 6 12.23 46.55 -39.74
N ALA A 7 13.27 47.02 -39.04
CA ALA A 7 13.79 46.39 -37.84
C ALA A 7 12.79 46.62 -36.68
N GLY A 8 12.36 45.51 -36.08
CA GLY A 8 11.55 45.54 -34.86
C GLY A 8 12.47 45.24 -33.66
N GLU A 9 12.69 46.22 -32.83
CA GLU A 9 13.35 46.10 -31.51
C GLU A 9 12.55 45.17 -30.60
N GLN A 10 13.21 44.10 -30.17
CA GLN A 10 12.71 43.31 -29.05
C GLN A 10 13.04 44.07 -27.74
N ARG A 11 12.00 44.56 -27.08
CA ARG A 11 12.11 45.03 -25.68
C ARG A 11 12.21 43.82 -24.76
N GLY A 12 13.31 43.76 -23.97
CA GLY A 12 13.50 42.79 -22.92
C GLY A 12 12.45 42.97 -21.83
N ALA A 13 12.03 41.87 -21.22
CA ALA A 13 11.17 41.89 -20.06
C ALA A 13 12.00 42.33 -18.81
N GLU A 14 11.52 43.34 -18.09
CA GLU A 14 12.06 43.85 -16.87
C GLU A 14 11.21 43.40 -15.69
N VAL A 15 11.83 43.06 -14.56
CA VAL A 15 11.15 42.69 -13.29
C VAL A 15 11.50 43.79 -12.24
N ILE A 16 10.52 44.19 -11.47
CA ILE A 16 10.67 45.17 -10.37
C ILE A 16 10.95 44.41 -9.08
N ASP A 17 12.00 44.79 -8.33
CA ASP A 17 12.31 44.20 -7.04
C ASP A 17 11.45 44.81 -5.89
N GLU A 18 11.58 44.26 -4.68
CA GLU A 18 10.82 44.72 -3.49
C GLU A 18 11.13 46.14 -3.05
N GLN A 19 12.08 46.81 -3.67
CA GLN A 19 12.46 48.21 -3.40
C GLN A 19 12.08 49.18 -4.52
N GLY A 20 11.46 48.65 -5.60
CA GLY A 20 10.90 49.44 -6.70
C GLY A 20 11.90 49.71 -7.84
N ASP A 21 13.06 49.08 -7.85
CA ASP A 21 14.08 49.25 -8.89
C ASP A 21 13.99 48.15 -9.98
N THR A 22 14.23 48.56 -11.23
CA THR A 22 14.22 47.66 -12.42
C THR A 22 15.56 46.92 -12.54
N VAL A 23 15.54 45.59 -12.48
CA VAL A 23 16.73 44.74 -12.63
C VAL A 23 16.63 43.94 -13.92
N PRO A 24 17.64 43.91 -14.79
CA PRO A 24 17.63 43.10 -16.01
C PRO A 24 17.88 41.63 -15.71
N LEU A 25 17.09 40.75 -16.35
CA LEU A 25 17.27 39.30 -16.26
C LEU A 25 18.60 38.84 -16.90
N PRO A 26 19.31 37.86 -16.30
CA PRO A 26 20.52 37.31 -16.88
C PRO A 26 20.23 36.58 -18.20
N ALA A 27 21.10 36.78 -19.19
CA ALA A 27 20.99 36.18 -20.49
C ALA A 27 21.08 34.63 -20.47
N VAL A 28 20.13 33.95 -21.09
CA VAL A 28 20.14 32.51 -21.31
C VAL A 28 21.20 32.17 -22.37
N PRO A 29 22.14 31.25 -22.15
CA PRO A 29 23.09 30.84 -23.17
C PRO A 29 22.41 30.07 -24.31
N PRO A 30 22.87 30.24 -25.57
CA PRO A 30 22.27 29.58 -26.73
C PRO A 30 22.49 28.08 -26.73
N ALA A 31 21.48 27.34 -27.21
CA ALA A 31 21.55 25.89 -27.42
C ALA A 31 22.61 25.53 -28.48
N PRO A 32 23.33 24.40 -28.32
CA PRO A 32 24.31 23.96 -29.31
C PRO A 32 23.65 23.46 -30.57
N HIS A 33 24.20 23.90 -31.74
CA HIS A 33 23.80 23.48 -33.09
C HIS A 33 24.18 22.00 -33.34
N PRO A 34 23.40 21.26 -34.14
CA PRO A 34 23.78 19.92 -34.56
C PRO A 34 24.84 19.97 -35.67
N GLU A 35 26.02 19.40 -35.41
CA GLU A 35 26.98 19.12 -36.45
C GLU A 35 26.76 17.76 -37.09
N THR A 36 27.01 17.75 -38.38
CA THR A 36 26.75 16.76 -39.40
C THR A 36 27.52 15.44 -39.22
N ALA A 37 26.88 14.39 -39.75
CA ALA A 37 27.40 13.03 -39.95
C ALA A 37 28.71 12.98 -40.77
N ASP A 38 29.62 12.10 -40.35
CA ASP A 38 30.17 10.97 -41.15
C ASP A 38 31.29 10.25 -40.39
N ARG A 39 31.13 8.97 -40.11
CA ARG A 39 32.04 7.85 -40.46
C ARG A 39 31.63 6.57 -39.72
N VAL A 40 31.32 5.58 -40.53
CA VAL A 40 31.22 4.18 -40.14
C VAL A 40 32.58 3.66 -39.80
N ASP A 41 32.77 3.16 -38.57
CA ASP A 41 33.82 2.21 -38.23
C ASP A 41 33.31 1.17 -37.23
N GLY A 42 33.59 -0.10 -37.53
CA GLY A 42 33.10 -1.26 -36.82
C GLY A 42 33.71 -1.44 -35.44
N GLY A 43 33.10 -0.88 -34.41
CA GLY A 43 33.50 -1.02 -33.01
C GLY A 43 32.39 -1.67 -32.18
N ARG A 44 32.71 -2.75 -31.47
CA ARG A 44 31.88 -3.42 -30.46
C ARG A 44 31.09 -2.39 -29.63
N ARG A 45 29.79 -2.50 -29.66
CA ARG A 45 28.93 -1.72 -28.74
C ARG A 45 29.18 -2.15 -27.30
N VAL A 46 29.87 -1.31 -26.55
CA VAL A 46 29.90 -1.36 -25.09
C VAL A 46 28.52 -0.91 -24.60
N PRO A 47 27.79 -1.72 -23.82
CA PRO A 47 26.51 -1.27 -23.27
C PRO A 47 26.74 -0.09 -22.30
N PRO A 48 25.80 0.84 -22.19
CA PRO A 48 25.94 2.00 -21.33
C PRO A 48 26.14 1.55 -19.88
N THR A 49 27.18 2.09 -19.25
CA THR A 49 27.43 1.92 -17.81
C THR A 49 26.29 2.58 -17.03
N PHE A 50 25.45 1.78 -16.43
CA PHE A 50 24.40 2.28 -15.54
C PHE A 50 25.04 2.93 -14.32
N GLY A 51 24.78 4.22 -14.12
CA GLY A 51 25.27 5.01 -12.99
C GLY A 51 24.67 4.58 -11.65
N PRO A 52 24.94 5.32 -10.57
CA PRO A 52 24.55 4.99 -9.18
C PRO A 52 23.04 4.75 -8.94
N ILE A 53 22.19 5.08 -9.90
CA ILE A 53 20.72 4.84 -9.85
C ILE A 53 20.41 3.34 -9.77
N VAL A 54 21.15 2.47 -10.48
CA VAL A 54 20.92 1.00 -10.44
C VAL A 54 21.25 0.42 -9.06
N ARG A 55 22.19 1.01 -8.33
CA ARG A 55 22.51 0.59 -6.95
C ARG A 55 21.35 0.85 -5.99
N LYS A 56 20.61 1.97 -6.15
CA LYS A 56 19.45 2.30 -5.33
C LYS A 56 18.22 1.45 -5.69
N VAL A 57 18.07 1.07 -6.96
CA VAL A 57 16.97 0.20 -7.42
C VAL A 57 17.11 -1.21 -6.89
N ALA A 58 18.31 -1.80 -6.95
CA ALA A 58 18.57 -3.14 -6.39
C ALA A 58 18.36 -3.19 -4.86
N LEU A 59 18.66 -2.10 -4.14
CA LEU A 59 18.42 -1.98 -2.71
C LEU A 59 16.93 -1.69 -2.40
N GLY A 60 16.23 -0.99 -3.30
CA GLY A 60 14.81 -0.64 -3.13
C GLY A 60 13.85 -1.79 -3.46
N VAL A 61 14.23 -2.70 -4.36
CA VAL A 61 13.41 -3.86 -4.74
C VAL A 61 13.46 -4.96 -3.67
N ALA A 62 14.54 -5.06 -2.89
CA ALA A 62 14.61 -5.97 -1.75
C ALA A 62 13.65 -5.61 -0.60
N VAL A 63 12.71 -4.66 -0.81
CA VAL A 63 11.93 -4.07 0.29
C VAL A 63 10.47 -3.89 -0.08
N CYS A 64 9.89 -4.83 -0.81
CA CYS A 64 8.45 -4.93 -0.95
C CYS A 64 7.95 -6.01 0.00
N LEU A 65 7.29 -5.64 1.08
CA LEU A 65 6.58 -6.57 1.93
C LEU A 65 5.09 -6.55 1.57
N VAL A 66 4.54 -7.71 1.29
CA VAL A 66 3.11 -7.92 1.53
C VAL A 66 2.89 -7.66 3.03
N ALA A 67 1.87 -6.89 3.39
CA ALA A 67 1.47 -6.70 4.79
C ALA A 67 0.98 -8.03 5.40
N GLY A 68 1.85 -9.01 5.39
CA GLY A 68 1.70 -10.32 6.02
C GLY A 68 2.13 -10.31 7.48
N ALA A 69 2.55 -9.16 8.04
CA ALA A 69 2.85 -9.09 9.47
C ALA A 69 1.64 -9.48 10.34
N GLY A 70 0.40 -9.23 9.86
CA GLY A 70 -0.81 -9.75 10.48
C GLY A 70 -1.02 -11.26 10.25
N TYR A 71 -0.52 -11.80 9.14
CA TYR A 71 -0.71 -13.22 8.79
C TYR A 71 0.29 -14.13 9.51
N VAL A 72 1.53 -13.71 9.67
CA VAL A 72 2.55 -14.46 10.43
C VAL A 72 2.20 -14.45 11.93
N GLY A 73 1.74 -13.30 12.46
CA GLY A 73 1.30 -13.21 13.86
C GLY A 73 0.09 -14.09 14.19
N LEU A 74 -0.87 -14.22 13.27
CA LEU A 74 -2.04 -15.09 13.48
C LEU A 74 -1.72 -16.59 13.34
N ARG A 75 -0.77 -17.00 12.50
CA ARG A 75 -0.32 -18.39 12.45
C ARG A 75 0.50 -18.82 13.67
N GLN A 76 1.36 -17.93 14.20
CA GLN A 76 2.13 -18.25 15.41
C GLN A 76 1.25 -18.45 16.65
N ILE A 77 0.06 -17.83 16.69
CA ILE A 77 -0.91 -18.06 17.78
C ILE A 77 -1.67 -19.38 17.58
N ALA A 78 -1.82 -19.86 16.34
CA ALA A 78 -2.54 -21.09 16.02
C ALA A 78 -1.69 -22.38 16.13
N ASP A 79 -0.36 -22.28 16.00
CA ASP A 79 0.58 -23.42 15.97
C ASP A 79 1.42 -23.59 17.25
N ALA A 80 1.11 -22.86 18.33
CA ALA A 80 1.72 -23.14 19.64
C ALA A 80 1.21 -24.50 20.15
N PRO A 81 2.08 -25.50 20.41
CA PRO A 81 1.64 -26.78 20.94
C PRO A 81 0.99 -26.57 22.30
N ALA A 82 -0.23 -27.06 22.46
CA ALA A 82 -0.94 -27.04 23.73
C ALA A 82 -0.13 -27.87 24.75
N ASP A 83 0.33 -27.22 25.82
CA ASP A 83 0.93 -27.89 26.97
C ASP A 83 -0.16 -28.66 27.70
N PRO A 84 -0.11 -30.02 27.81
CA PRO A 84 -1.19 -30.81 28.39
C PRO A 84 -1.25 -30.76 29.93
N GLY A 85 -0.55 -29.82 30.58
CA GLY A 85 -0.40 -29.78 32.04
C GLY A 85 -0.92 -28.56 32.78
N ALA A 86 -1.49 -27.53 32.09
CA ALA A 86 -2.00 -26.34 32.77
C ALA A 86 -3.50 -26.47 33.08
N PRO A 87 -3.96 -26.20 34.31
CA PRO A 87 -5.39 -26.22 34.63
C PRO A 87 -6.07 -25.05 33.90
N THR A 88 -7.03 -25.40 33.06
CA THR A 88 -7.88 -24.45 32.30
C THR A 88 -8.81 -23.72 33.27
N THR A 89 -8.38 -22.56 33.76
CA THR A 89 -9.26 -21.57 34.36
C THR A 89 -9.02 -20.23 33.68
N ALA A 90 -9.34 -20.17 32.41
CA ALA A 90 -9.60 -18.89 31.74
C ALA A 90 -11.07 -18.54 31.95
N VAL A 91 -11.41 -18.07 33.13
CA VAL A 91 -12.59 -17.26 33.35
C VAL A 91 -12.25 -15.89 32.77
N SER A 92 -12.67 -15.62 31.54
CA SER A 92 -12.85 -14.24 31.08
C SER A 92 -13.72 -13.56 32.13
N PRO A 93 -13.35 -12.39 32.68
CA PRO A 93 -14.26 -11.64 33.51
C PRO A 93 -15.42 -11.21 32.61
N GLN A 94 -16.53 -11.93 32.66
CA GLN A 94 -17.81 -11.37 32.26
C GLN A 94 -18.06 -10.26 33.28
N THR A 95 -17.76 -9.03 32.90
CA THR A 95 -18.27 -7.85 33.58
C THR A 95 -19.78 -7.98 33.49
N SER A 96 -20.43 -8.38 34.56
CA SER A 96 -21.89 -8.40 34.66
C SER A 96 -22.34 -6.95 34.61
N THR A 97 -22.75 -6.51 33.42
CA THR A 97 -23.37 -5.20 33.18
C THR A 97 -24.65 -5.15 33.99
N THR A 98 -24.82 -4.13 34.81
CA THR A 98 -26.07 -3.92 35.54
C THR A 98 -27.20 -3.65 34.54
N PRO A 99 -28.47 -3.95 34.89
CA PRO A 99 -29.61 -3.66 34.00
C PRO A 99 -29.67 -2.18 33.57
N ASP A 100 -29.25 -1.25 34.41
CA ASP A 100 -29.19 0.18 34.12
C ASP A 100 -28.07 0.53 33.11
N GLU A 101 -26.90 -0.06 33.26
CA GLU A 101 -25.80 0.10 32.28
C GLU A 101 -26.16 -0.47 30.91
N ALA A 102 -26.86 -1.60 30.88
CA ALA A 102 -27.32 -2.21 29.64
C ALA A 102 -28.40 -1.31 28.94
N ALA A 103 -29.32 -0.75 29.70
CA ALA A 103 -30.33 0.19 29.19
C ALA A 103 -29.68 1.47 28.65
N GLU A 104 -28.65 1.98 29.34
CA GLU A 104 -27.91 3.16 28.92
C GLU A 104 -27.12 2.89 27.62
N GLY A 105 -26.46 1.75 27.50
CA GLY A 105 -25.77 1.34 26.27
C GLY A 105 -26.72 1.25 25.07
N VAL A 106 -27.92 0.69 25.26
CA VAL A 106 -28.96 0.65 24.22
C VAL A 106 -29.39 2.06 23.81
N ARG A 107 -29.58 2.96 24.77
CA ARG A 107 -29.93 4.36 24.51
C ARG A 107 -28.84 5.08 23.72
N ARG A 108 -27.56 4.96 24.14
CA ARG A 108 -26.40 5.54 23.45
C ARG A 108 -26.27 5.00 22.03
N ALA A 109 -26.41 3.70 21.84
CA ALA A 109 -26.41 3.08 20.51
C ALA A 109 -27.52 3.63 19.61
N SER A 110 -28.72 3.86 20.17
CA SER A 110 -29.84 4.44 19.42
C SER A 110 -29.57 5.89 19.00
N VAL A 111 -29.17 6.77 19.93
CA VAL A 111 -28.96 8.19 19.61
C VAL A 111 -27.67 8.41 18.80
N GLY A 112 -26.59 7.70 19.11
CA GLY A 112 -25.35 7.74 18.34
C GLY A 112 -25.55 7.17 16.94
N GLY A 113 -26.28 6.05 16.82
CA GLY A 113 -26.65 5.45 15.54
C GLY A 113 -27.47 6.40 14.65
N ALA A 114 -28.39 7.16 15.24
CA ALA A 114 -29.17 8.17 14.50
C ALA A 114 -28.27 9.31 13.96
N VAL A 115 -27.26 9.75 14.72
CA VAL A 115 -26.26 10.73 14.24
C VAL A 115 -25.49 10.16 13.07
N LEU A 116 -24.98 8.93 13.20
CA LEU A 116 -24.19 8.23 12.18
C LEU A 116 -24.98 7.98 10.89
N GLN A 117 -26.27 7.64 11.02
CA GLN A 117 -27.17 7.50 9.87
C GLN A 117 -27.32 8.83 9.11
N LYS A 118 -27.52 9.95 9.83
CA LYS A 118 -27.59 11.28 9.21
C LYS A 118 -26.28 11.64 8.51
N MET A 119 -25.13 11.29 9.09
CA MET A 119 -23.83 11.50 8.47
C MET A 119 -23.68 10.70 7.18
N SER A 120 -24.09 9.43 7.20
CA SER A 120 -24.03 8.56 6.01
C SER A 120 -24.91 9.09 4.89
N THR A 121 -26.18 9.40 5.19
CA THR A 121 -27.12 10.02 4.24
C THR A 121 -26.60 11.35 3.69
N ALA A 122 -25.96 12.18 4.55
CA ALA A 122 -25.40 13.45 4.09
C ALA A 122 -24.23 13.28 3.11
N VAL A 123 -23.45 12.17 3.23
CA VAL A 123 -22.41 11.82 2.25
C VAL A 123 -23.05 11.34 0.95
N GLU A 124 -24.05 10.47 1.01
CA GLU A 124 -24.78 9.95 -0.16
C GLU A 124 -25.49 11.08 -0.94
N ASP A 125 -26.09 12.05 -0.21
CA ASP A 125 -26.79 13.21 -0.77
C ASP A 125 -25.84 14.36 -1.15
N GLU A 126 -24.53 14.20 -1.00
CA GLU A 126 -23.50 15.23 -1.21
C GLU A 126 -23.77 16.52 -0.43
N SER A 127 -24.48 16.43 0.71
CA SER A 127 -24.92 17.58 1.50
C SER A 127 -23.94 17.94 2.61
N ARG A 128 -22.99 18.85 2.30
CA ARG A 128 -22.04 19.35 3.29
C ARG A 128 -22.70 19.99 4.52
N SER A 129 -23.77 20.73 4.33
CA SER A 129 -24.48 21.37 5.43
C SER A 129 -25.12 20.35 6.37
N ALA A 130 -25.74 19.31 5.84
CA ALA A 130 -26.33 18.21 6.61
C ALA A 130 -25.25 17.43 7.37
N PHE A 131 -24.09 17.13 6.72
CA PHE A 131 -22.98 16.47 7.37
C PHE A 131 -22.44 17.30 8.56
N LEU A 132 -22.18 18.59 8.36
CA LEU A 132 -21.65 19.48 9.40
C LEU A 132 -22.67 19.77 10.51
N ALA A 133 -23.96 19.61 10.26
CA ALA A 133 -25.01 19.73 11.29
C ALA A 133 -24.98 18.59 12.31
N THR A 134 -24.37 17.43 11.96
CA THR A 134 -24.17 16.30 12.89
C THR A 134 -22.94 16.47 13.80
N ILE A 135 -22.09 17.46 13.53
CA ILE A 135 -20.84 17.69 14.26
C ILE A 135 -21.09 18.72 15.36
N ASP A 136 -20.59 18.44 16.57
CA ASP A 136 -20.69 19.33 17.71
C ASP A 136 -20.28 20.78 17.36
N PRO A 137 -21.17 21.78 17.54
CA PRO A 137 -20.87 23.17 17.21
C PRO A 137 -19.72 23.74 18.05
N LYS A 138 -19.40 23.15 19.22
CA LYS A 138 -18.29 23.57 20.09
C LYS A 138 -16.97 22.86 19.79
N ALA A 139 -16.96 21.76 19.03
CA ALA A 139 -15.75 21.04 18.64
C ALA A 139 -15.09 21.71 17.41
N THR A 140 -14.54 22.89 17.57
CA THR A 140 -14.01 23.73 16.47
C THR A 140 -12.96 23.01 15.62
N GLU A 141 -11.96 22.37 16.24
CA GLU A 141 -10.91 21.62 15.53
C GLU A 141 -11.49 20.42 14.76
N PHE A 142 -12.41 19.69 15.37
CA PHE A 142 -13.04 18.56 14.70
C PHE A 142 -13.94 19.02 13.55
N ARG A 143 -14.60 20.17 13.66
CA ARG A 143 -15.39 20.75 12.56
C ARG A 143 -14.53 21.06 11.33
N GLU A 144 -13.29 21.54 11.51
CA GLU A 144 -12.35 21.72 10.40
C GLU A 144 -11.95 20.38 9.78
N SER A 145 -11.63 19.39 10.62
CA SER A 145 -11.35 18.02 10.15
C SER A 145 -12.55 17.42 9.42
N ALA A 146 -13.76 17.60 9.93
CA ALA A 146 -15.00 17.13 9.32
C ALA A 146 -15.28 17.80 7.95
N ARG A 147 -14.94 19.09 7.78
CA ARG A 147 -15.00 19.75 6.47
C ARG A 147 -14.04 19.12 5.46
N THR A 148 -12.81 18.82 5.91
CA THR A 148 -11.80 18.15 5.09
C THR A 148 -12.24 16.74 4.73
N ILE A 149 -12.74 15.95 5.69
CA ILE A 149 -13.25 14.60 5.46
C ILE A 149 -14.37 14.63 4.41
N PHE A 150 -15.36 15.49 4.58
CA PHE A 150 -16.48 15.60 3.63
C PHE A 150 -15.99 16.00 2.22
N ALA A 151 -15.08 16.98 2.14
CA ALA A 151 -14.49 17.38 0.85
C ALA A 151 -13.69 16.26 0.19
N ASN A 152 -12.98 15.45 0.98
CA ASN A 152 -12.23 14.29 0.49
C ASN A 152 -13.16 13.20 -0.05
N LEU A 153 -14.24 12.88 0.66
CA LEU A 153 -15.22 11.91 0.22
C LEU A 153 -15.88 12.31 -1.12
N GLY A 154 -16.13 13.60 -1.32
CA GLY A 154 -16.64 14.13 -2.59
C GLY A 154 -15.65 14.06 -3.77
N LYS A 155 -14.34 13.84 -3.52
CA LYS A 155 -13.35 13.63 -4.58
C LYS A 155 -13.22 12.16 -4.99
N LEU A 156 -13.71 11.23 -4.16
CA LEU A 156 -13.59 9.80 -4.40
C LEU A 156 -14.79 9.26 -5.20
N PRO A 157 -14.60 8.30 -6.09
CA PRO A 157 -15.69 7.64 -6.79
C PRO A 157 -16.46 6.68 -5.84
N ILE A 158 -17.17 7.21 -4.87
CA ILE A 158 -17.89 6.44 -3.86
C ILE A 158 -19.13 5.78 -4.47
N ALA A 159 -19.22 4.44 -4.38
CA ALA A 159 -20.42 3.67 -4.73
C ALA A 159 -21.35 3.44 -3.54
N SER A 160 -20.79 3.35 -2.33
CA SER A 160 -21.53 3.26 -1.07
C SER A 160 -20.69 3.79 0.07
N PHE A 161 -21.36 4.38 1.07
CA PHE A 161 -20.71 4.89 2.27
C PHE A 161 -21.63 4.75 3.48
N GLN A 162 -21.12 4.20 4.59
CA GLN A 162 -21.94 4.01 5.79
C GLN A 162 -21.10 4.07 7.06
N PHE A 163 -21.63 4.74 8.07
CA PHE A 163 -21.21 4.60 9.47
C PHE A 163 -22.18 3.70 10.22
N ARG A 164 -21.67 2.80 11.05
CA ARG A 164 -22.49 1.90 11.88
C ARG A 164 -21.95 1.88 13.32
N TYR A 165 -22.82 2.15 14.27
CA TYR A 165 -22.51 1.98 15.69
C TYR A 165 -22.27 0.50 15.98
N VAL A 166 -21.14 0.15 16.59
CA VAL A 166 -20.79 -1.23 16.96
C VAL A 166 -21.05 -1.47 18.43
N SER A 167 -20.42 -0.69 19.29
CA SER A 167 -20.53 -0.80 20.75
C SER A 167 -20.07 0.50 21.42
N ASP A 168 -20.44 0.69 22.66
CA ASP A 168 -19.71 1.64 23.51
C ASP A 168 -18.26 1.18 23.64
N ASP A 169 -17.32 2.12 23.67
CA ASP A 169 -15.94 1.80 23.99
C ASP A 169 -15.84 1.66 25.53
N THR A 170 -15.33 0.50 25.96
CA THR A 170 -15.16 0.21 27.39
C THR A 170 -14.13 1.14 28.06
N ALA A 171 -13.31 1.82 27.26
CA ALA A 171 -12.41 2.84 27.76
C ALA A 171 -13.14 4.17 27.92
N ALA A 172 -13.49 4.50 29.13
CA ALA A 172 -14.15 5.75 29.43
C ALA A 172 -13.30 6.98 29.03
N LEU A 173 -13.97 8.03 28.61
CA LEU A 173 -13.36 9.37 28.51
C LEU A 173 -12.84 9.78 29.90
N THR A 174 -11.65 10.39 29.94
CA THR A 174 -11.15 10.93 31.23
C THR A 174 -12.06 12.02 31.76
N PRO A 175 -12.17 12.21 33.09
CA PRO A 175 -12.98 13.28 33.68
C PRO A 175 -12.64 14.68 33.10
N ASP A 176 -11.36 14.96 32.89
CA ASP A 176 -10.92 16.22 32.28
C ASP A 176 -11.43 16.38 30.85
N ARG A 177 -11.44 15.30 30.08
CA ARG A 177 -11.95 15.31 28.71
C ARG A 177 -13.46 15.48 28.68
N GLN A 178 -14.19 14.81 29.57
CA GLN A 178 -15.64 15.00 29.73
C GLN A 178 -15.98 16.44 30.09
N ALA A 179 -15.24 17.02 31.05
CA ALA A 179 -15.38 18.43 31.44
C ALA A 179 -15.09 19.38 30.27
N ALA A 180 -14.03 19.11 29.50
CA ALA A 180 -13.68 19.91 28.31
C ALA A 180 -14.73 19.84 27.20
N LEU A 181 -15.35 18.70 26.99
CA LEU A 181 -16.46 18.53 26.05
C LEU A 181 -17.69 19.36 26.52
N GLY A 182 -17.97 19.38 27.81
CA GLY A 182 -19.01 20.23 28.41
C GLY A 182 -20.38 20.01 27.77
N GLY A 183 -21.01 18.90 27.96
CA GLY A 183 -22.37 18.56 27.58
C GLY A 183 -23.12 17.99 28.76
N SER A 184 -24.38 17.59 28.57
CA SER A 184 -25.13 16.84 29.59
C SER A 184 -24.63 15.40 29.69
N GLU A 185 -24.05 14.89 28.60
CA GLU A 185 -23.47 13.57 28.50
C GLU A 185 -22.40 13.53 27.39
N SER A 186 -21.36 12.71 27.59
CA SER A 186 -20.39 12.37 26.54
C SER A 186 -19.89 10.95 26.71
N TRP A 187 -19.70 10.24 25.60
CA TRP A 187 -19.18 8.88 25.59
C TRP A 187 -18.33 8.59 24.36
N LEU A 188 -17.54 7.55 24.42
CA LEU A 188 -16.75 7.00 23.31
C LEU A 188 -17.43 5.74 22.80
N ALA A 189 -17.50 5.58 21.49
CA ALA A 189 -18.04 4.39 20.85
C ALA A 189 -17.10 3.87 19.75
N GLN A 190 -17.12 2.56 19.55
CA GLN A 190 -16.55 1.91 18.38
C GLN A 190 -17.56 1.99 17.23
N VAL A 191 -17.14 2.60 16.13
CA VAL A 191 -17.97 2.82 14.94
C VAL A 191 -17.28 2.17 13.75
N GLU A 192 -17.97 1.25 13.08
CA GLU A 192 -17.54 0.75 11.79
C GLU A 192 -17.86 1.79 10.72
N VAL A 193 -16.89 2.17 9.92
CA VAL A 193 -17.09 2.88 8.67
C VAL A 193 -16.84 1.93 7.51
N SER A 194 -17.75 1.91 6.56
CA SER A 194 -17.63 1.15 5.32
C SER A 194 -17.77 2.05 4.11
N TRP A 195 -16.93 1.82 3.09
CA TRP A 195 -16.98 2.55 1.82
C TRP A 195 -16.55 1.66 0.66
N GLN A 196 -17.08 1.93 -0.53
CA GLN A 196 -16.76 1.18 -1.73
C GLN A 196 -16.42 2.13 -2.87
N LEU A 197 -15.27 1.94 -3.49
CA LEU A 197 -14.85 2.73 -4.65
C LEU A 197 -15.42 2.11 -5.93
N SER A 198 -16.25 2.87 -6.64
CA SER A 198 -16.89 2.47 -7.90
C SER A 198 -15.86 2.11 -8.96
N GLY A 199 -16.03 0.98 -9.61
CA GLY A 199 -15.09 0.50 -10.64
C GLY A 199 -13.81 -0.17 -10.10
N TYR A 200 -13.47 0.03 -8.81
CA TYR A 200 -12.25 -0.51 -8.19
C TYR A 200 -12.52 -1.63 -7.19
N ASP A 201 -13.53 -1.52 -6.36
CA ASP A 201 -13.81 -2.46 -5.29
C ASP A 201 -14.92 -3.45 -5.65
N ALA A 202 -14.71 -4.72 -5.29
CA ALA A 202 -15.75 -5.75 -5.41
C ALA A 202 -16.69 -5.75 -4.19
N LYS A 203 -16.16 -5.36 -3.03
CA LYS A 203 -16.84 -5.30 -1.75
C LYS A 203 -16.47 -3.98 -1.07
N PRO A 204 -17.26 -3.48 -0.12
CA PRO A 204 -16.86 -2.34 0.69
C PRO A 204 -15.60 -2.62 1.51
N ALA A 205 -14.73 -1.63 1.61
CA ALA A 205 -13.71 -1.52 2.65
C ALA A 205 -14.38 -1.30 4.00
N ARG A 206 -13.73 -1.69 5.10
CA ARG A 206 -14.24 -1.51 6.46
C ARG A 206 -13.11 -1.21 7.42
N GLU A 207 -13.34 -0.22 8.27
CA GLU A 207 -12.43 0.14 9.36
C GLU A 207 -13.25 0.49 10.60
N THR A 208 -12.68 0.25 11.77
CA THR A 208 -13.28 0.63 13.04
C THR A 208 -12.65 1.90 13.56
N LEU A 209 -13.46 2.92 13.83
CA LEU A 209 -13.03 4.23 14.33
C LEU A 209 -13.59 4.48 15.73
N PRO A 210 -12.79 5.04 16.65
CA PRO A 210 -13.30 5.56 17.92
C PRO A 210 -14.00 6.90 17.66
N VAL A 211 -15.29 6.99 17.96
CA VAL A 211 -16.08 8.21 17.79
C VAL A 211 -16.56 8.71 19.15
N THR A 212 -16.24 9.95 19.47
CA THR A 212 -16.75 10.63 20.65
C THR A 212 -18.07 11.30 20.32
N PHE A 213 -19.09 10.99 21.11
CA PHE A 213 -20.37 11.66 21.07
C PHE A 213 -20.54 12.62 22.26
N VAL A 214 -21.33 13.67 22.06
CA VAL A 214 -21.72 14.61 23.11
C VAL A 214 -23.19 15.03 22.93
N THR A 215 -23.93 15.10 24.03
CA THR A 215 -25.30 15.59 24.03
C THR A 215 -25.35 17.00 24.59
N ARG A 216 -25.97 17.94 23.87
CA ARG A 216 -26.21 19.34 24.25
C ARG A 216 -27.67 19.69 24.00
N ASP A 217 -28.33 20.22 25.02
CA ASP A 217 -29.71 20.68 24.90
C ASP A 217 -30.63 19.63 24.25
N GLY A 218 -30.46 18.36 24.65
CA GLY A 218 -31.21 17.20 24.13
C GLY A 218 -30.80 16.73 22.74
N THR A 219 -29.82 17.35 22.08
CA THR A 219 -29.31 16.93 20.76
C THR A 219 -27.94 16.28 20.89
N THR A 220 -27.79 15.11 20.28
CA THR A 220 -26.51 14.37 20.22
C THR A 220 -25.74 14.71 18.94
N TYR A 221 -24.44 14.90 19.08
CA TYR A 221 -23.49 15.23 18.01
C TYR A 221 -22.25 14.34 18.09
N ALA A 222 -21.57 14.16 16.95
CA ALA A 222 -20.19 13.65 16.92
C ALA A 222 -19.21 14.78 17.27
N ALA A 223 -18.31 14.54 18.21
CA ALA A 223 -17.34 15.52 18.70
C ALA A 223 -15.90 15.23 18.34
N SER A 224 -15.56 13.97 17.96
CA SER A 224 -14.21 13.58 17.53
C SER A 224 -14.23 12.21 16.83
N PHE A 225 -13.29 12.02 15.89
CA PHE A 225 -12.92 10.72 15.30
C PHE A 225 -11.49 10.30 15.68
N SER A 226 -10.86 11.02 16.60
CA SER A 226 -9.43 10.85 16.91
C SER A 226 -9.13 10.56 18.38
N GLU A 227 -10.15 10.50 19.23
CA GLU A 227 -9.95 10.10 20.61
C GLU A 227 -9.37 8.69 20.67
N ARG A 228 -8.20 8.55 21.30
CA ARG A 228 -7.57 7.26 21.55
C ARG A 228 -7.19 6.42 20.31
N PHE A 229 -6.83 7.04 19.20
CA PHE A 229 -6.06 6.30 18.22
C PHE A 229 -4.75 5.83 18.85
N VAL A 230 -4.63 4.52 19.05
CA VAL A 230 -3.37 3.88 19.46
C VAL A 230 -2.57 3.52 18.21
N ALA A 231 -1.25 3.59 18.33
CA ALA A 231 -0.37 3.06 17.29
C ALA A 231 -0.72 1.59 17.00
N GLY A 232 -0.82 1.22 15.74
CA GLY A 232 -1.29 -0.10 15.32
C GLY A 232 -2.77 -0.15 14.92
N GLN A 233 -3.54 0.93 15.11
CA GLN A 233 -4.91 1.05 14.64
C GLN A 233 -4.95 1.71 13.26
N ARG A 234 -5.71 1.13 12.32
CA ARG A 234 -5.85 1.66 10.96
C ARG A 234 -6.69 2.92 10.91
N ARG A 235 -6.36 3.78 9.96
CA ARG A 235 -7.14 4.97 9.64
C ARG A 235 -7.36 5.08 8.13
N PRO A 236 -8.58 5.33 7.67
CA PRO A 236 -8.84 5.60 6.27
C PRO A 236 -8.01 6.80 5.76
N ILE A 237 -7.43 6.69 4.57
CA ILE A 237 -6.58 7.75 4.01
C ILE A 237 -7.32 9.10 3.92
N TRP A 238 -8.62 9.06 3.60
CA TRP A 238 -9.46 10.27 3.50
C TRP A 238 -9.71 10.99 4.84
N ALA A 239 -9.33 10.37 5.96
CA ALA A 239 -9.44 10.98 7.30
C ALA A 239 -8.12 11.56 7.83
N LEU A 240 -7.01 11.46 7.08
CA LEU A 240 -5.66 11.83 7.54
C LEU A 240 -5.21 13.25 7.15
N GLY A 241 -5.97 13.93 6.30
CA GLY A 241 -5.66 15.27 5.81
C GLY A 241 -6.33 15.51 4.45
N PRO A 242 -6.13 16.69 3.84
CA PRO A 242 -6.60 16.94 2.47
C PRO A 242 -5.99 15.93 1.50
N ILE A 243 -6.80 15.39 0.59
CA ILE A 243 -6.34 14.48 -0.45
C ILE A 243 -6.44 15.12 -1.84
N ASP A 244 -5.55 14.71 -2.75
CA ASP A 244 -5.70 14.84 -4.18
C ASP A 244 -5.96 13.47 -4.80
N VAL A 245 -6.78 13.45 -5.86
CA VAL A 245 -7.21 12.21 -6.52
C VAL A 245 -6.96 12.34 -8.00
N ALA A 246 -6.27 11.36 -8.59
CA ALA A 246 -6.06 11.24 -10.02
C ALA A 246 -6.52 9.86 -10.51
N GLU A 247 -7.26 9.82 -11.60
CA GLU A 247 -7.80 8.60 -12.16
C GLU A 247 -7.23 8.34 -13.55
N GLY A 248 -6.83 7.09 -13.80
CA GLY A 248 -6.39 6.58 -15.09
C GLY A 248 -7.33 5.52 -15.64
N ASP A 249 -6.95 4.95 -16.79
CA ASP A 249 -7.73 3.87 -17.41
C ASP A 249 -7.87 2.66 -16.47
N ARG A 250 -6.83 2.41 -15.65
CA ARG A 250 -6.70 1.21 -14.80
C ARG A 250 -6.31 1.52 -13.36
N SER A 251 -6.16 2.77 -13.01
CA SER A 251 -5.64 3.18 -11.70
C SER A 251 -6.43 4.31 -11.07
N LEU A 252 -6.47 4.30 -9.75
CA LEU A 252 -6.89 5.42 -8.92
C LEU A 252 -5.74 5.73 -7.97
N VAL A 253 -5.24 6.95 -8.01
CA VAL A 253 -4.18 7.44 -7.13
C VAL A 253 -4.79 8.44 -6.16
N ILE A 254 -4.63 8.18 -4.86
CA ILE A 254 -5.11 9.03 -3.77
C ILE A 254 -3.89 9.50 -2.98
N SER A 255 -3.61 10.80 -3.04
CA SER A 255 -2.42 11.41 -2.45
C SER A 255 -2.78 12.33 -1.28
N LEU A 256 -2.01 12.25 -0.19
CA LEU A 256 -1.98 13.22 0.91
C LEU A 256 -0.90 14.29 0.69
N ASP A 257 -0.11 14.16 -0.37
CA ASP A 257 0.92 15.11 -0.77
C ASP A 257 0.44 15.92 -1.97
N SER A 258 0.12 17.18 -1.77
CA SER A 258 -0.32 18.08 -2.84
C SER A 258 0.79 18.43 -3.84
N GLU A 259 2.07 18.20 -3.47
CA GLU A 259 3.22 18.41 -4.36
C GLU A 259 3.53 17.16 -5.18
N ALA A 260 2.98 16.00 -4.80
CA ALA A 260 3.15 14.78 -5.57
C ALA A 260 2.49 14.91 -6.95
N ASN A 261 3.25 14.63 -8.01
CA ASN A 261 2.69 14.53 -9.36
C ASN A 261 1.85 13.25 -9.49
N ALA A 262 0.61 13.28 -8.99
CA ALA A 262 -0.31 12.15 -8.98
C ALA A 262 -0.51 11.55 -10.39
N GLU A 263 -0.52 12.36 -11.46
CA GLU A 263 -0.63 11.89 -12.85
C GLU A 263 0.54 11.01 -13.28
N SER A 264 1.75 11.27 -12.77
CA SER A 264 2.91 10.42 -13.07
C SER A 264 2.77 9.03 -12.46
N TYR A 265 2.11 8.92 -11.32
CA TYR A 265 1.81 7.65 -10.66
C TYR A 265 0.66 6.90 -11.36
N VAL A 266 -0.35 7.62 -11.83
CA VAL A 266 -1.42 7.07 -12.68
C VAL A 266 -0.83 6.35 -13.89
N SER A 267 -0.02 7.05 -14.69
CA SER A 267 0.63 6.47 -15.87
C SER A 267 1.53 5.28 -15.54
N ALA A 268 2.22 5.30 -14.39
CA ALA A 268 3.09 4.21 -13.97
C ALA A 268 2.28 2.99 -13.53
N THR A 269 1.17 3.21 -12.80
CA THR A 269 0.26 2.16 -12.33
C THR A 269 -0.50 1.50 -13.48
N ASP A 270 -1.00 2.28 -14.44
CA ASP A 270 -1.65 1.75 -15.65
C ASP A 270 -0.72 0.80 -16.41
N ARG A 271 0.54 1.19 -16.60
CA ARG A 271 1.57 0.33 -17.22
C ARG A 271 1.90 -0.90 -16.37
N ALA A 272 1.87 -0.79 -15.04
CA ALA A 272 2.04 -1.94 -14.15
C ALA A 272 0.89 -2.94 -14.32
N VAL A 273 -0.36 -2.49 -14.31
CA VAL A 273 -1.55 -3.31 -14.57
C VAL A 273 -1.47 -4.05 -15.90
N GLU A 274 -1.02 -3.36 -16.97
CA GLU A 274 -0.82 -3.98 -18.27
C GLU A 274 0.29 -5.05 -18.24
N SER A 275 1.41 -4.75 -17.59
CA SER A 275 2.55 -5.66 -17.47
C SER A 275 2.17 -6.92 -16.70
N VAL A 276 1.47 -6.77 -15.59
CA VAL A 276 0.93 -7.89 -14.80
C VAL A 276 -0.06 -8.71 -15.62
N SER A 277 -0.98 -8.04 -16.34
CA SER A 277 -1.99 -8.74 -17.16
C SER A 277 -1.38 -9.54 -18.30
N ARG A 278 -0.20 -9.17 -18.84
CA ARG A 278 0.53 -9.96 -19.83
C ARG A 278 1.07 -11.28 -19.29
N VAL A 279 1.47 -11.30 -18.01
CA VAL A 279 2.03 -12.50 -17.36
C VAL A 279 0.95 -13.31 -16.66
N TRP A 280 0.19 -12.69 -15.77
CA TRP A 280 -0.84 -13.34 -14.95
C TRP A 280 -2.10 -13.71 -15.74
N GLY A 281 -2.38 -13.01 -16.84
CA GLY A 281 -3.63 -13.11 -17.61
C GLY A 281 -4.63 -12.03 -17.19
N ARG A 282 -5.81 -12.07 -17.80
CA ARG A 282 -6.83 -11.02 -17.68
C ARG A 282 -8.03 -11.39 -16.80
N THR A 283 -7.94 -12.48 -16.03
CA THR A 283 -9.05 -12.99 -15.21
C THR A 283 -9.19 -12.31 -13.85
N TRP A 284 -8.56 -11.16 -13.66
CA TRP A 284 -8.67 -10.30 -12.49
C TRP A 284 -9.27 -8.95 -12.87
N ARG A 285 -9.55 -8.07 -11.91
CA ARG A 285 -10.24 -6.79 -12.17
C ARG A 285 -9.48 -5.85 -13.11
N GLN A 286 -8.16 -6.00 -13.22
CA GLN A 286 -7.26 -5.15 -14.00
C GLN A 286 -7.35 -3.66 -13.60
N LYS A 287 -7.51 -3.42 -12.33
CA LYS A 287 -7.56 -2.10 -11.69
C LYS A 287 -6.69 -2.13 -10.43
N ALA A 288 -6.03 -1.02 -10.14
CA ALA A 288 -5.24 -0.84 -8.93
C ALA A 288 -5.53 0.51 -8.28
N VAL A 289 -5.54 0.54 -6.94
CA VAL A 289 -5.67 1.76 -6.14
C VAL A 289 -4.37 1.98 -5.39
N VAL A 290 -3.78 3.16 -5.55
CA VAL A 290 -2.51 3.55 -4.94
C VAL A 290 -2.74 4.69 -3.96
N TYR A 291 -2.26 4.52 -2.74
CA TYR A 291 -2.22 5.54 -1.71
C TYR A 291 -0.81 6.13 -1.62
N LEU A 292 -0.72 7.45 -1.65
CA LEU A 292 0.52 8.21 -1.52
C LEU A 292 0.44 9.08 -0.25
N PRO A 293 0.84 8.53 0.92
CA PRO A 293 1.00 9.34 2.13
C PRO A 293 2.08 10.40 1.92
N ALA A 294 1.93 11.60 2.50
CA ALA A 294 2.97 12.63 2.48
C ALA A 294 4.07 12.38 3.52
N LYS A 295 3.77 11.60 4.56
CA LYS A 295 4.67 11.33 5.69
C LYS A 295 4.61 9.86 6.10
N GLN A 296 5.75 9.34 6.61
CA GLN A 296 5.84 7.99 7.13
C GLN A 296 4.76 7.67 8.18
N ALA A 297 4.49 8.57 9.11
CA ALA A 297 3.47 8.38 10.13
C ALA A 297 2.04 8.20 9.53
N GLN A 298 1.76 8.84 8.39
CA GLN A 298 0.49 8.64 7.68
C GLN A 298 0.44 7.26 6.99
N MET A 299 1.56 6.81 6.39
CA MET A 299 1.68 5.44 5.88
C MET A 299 1.41 4.41 6.97
N GLU A 300 2.06 4.57 8.13
CA GLU A 300 1.89 3.70 9.29
C GLU A 300 0.45 3.73 9.82
N SER A 301 -0.19 4.89 9.82
CA SER A 301 -1.61 5.03 10.19
C SER A 301 -2.54 4.29 9.22
N VAL A 302 -2.29 4.40 7.91
CA VAL A 302 -3.07 3.67 6.89
C VAL A 302 -2.89 2.16 7.04
N LEU A 303 -1.67 1.71 7.32
CA LEU A 303 -1.34 0.29 7.46
C LEU A 303 -1.70 -0.30 8.83
N GLY A 304 -2.07 0.52 9.82
CA GLY A 304 -2.27 0.08 11.19
C GLY A 304 -0.97 -0.43 11.83
N ALA A 305 0.14 0.19 11.53
CA ALA A 305 1.46 -0.24 11.97
C ALA A 305 2.00 0.56 13.15
N GLN A 306 2.92 -0.05 13.88
CA GLN A 306 3.70 0.66 14.90
C GLN A 306 4.68 1.65 14.23
N PRO A 307 5.04 2.74 14.90
CA PRO A 307 6.01 3.69 14.37
C PRO A 307 7.33 3.03 13.95
N ASN A 308 7.87 3.47 12.82
CA ASN A 308 9.12 3.00 12.22
C ASN A 308 9.11 1.54 11.70
N THR A 309 7.94 0.91 11.57
CA THR A 309 7.83 -0.46 11.03
C THR A 309 8.28 -0.52 9.56
N TYR A 310 7.92 0.48 8.75
CA TYR A 310 8.12 0.45 7.29
C TYR A 310 9.22 1.41 6.80
N THR A 311 10.23 1.72 7.64
CA THR A 311 11.29 2.68 7.29
C THR A 311 12.18 2.25 6.12
N GLN A 312 12.26 0.94 5.85
CA GLN A 312 13.09 0.36 4.77
C GLN A 312 12.26 -0.17 3.59
N ILE A 313 10.94 0.02 3.61
CA ILE A 313 10.01 -0.60 2.66
C ILE A 313 9.45 0.47 1.72
N ALA A 314 9.61 0.28 0.40
CA ALA A 314 9.23 1.28 -0.60
C ALA A 314 7.71 1.33 -0.85
N ALA A 315 7.02 0.20 -0.81
CA ALA A 315 5.57 0.13 -0.89
C ALA A 315 5.07 -1.15 -0.23
N VAL A 316 3.77 -1.20 0.07
CA VAL A 316 3.10 -2.35 0.70
C VAL A 316 1.74 -2.54 0.07
N THR A 317 1.40 -3.78 -0.30
CA THR A 317 0.04 -4.16 -0.69
C THR A 317 -0.74 -4.64 0.53
N MET A 318 -1.85 -3.98 0.85
CA MET A 318 -2.72 -4.29 1.99
C MET A 318 -4.16 -4.57 1.57
N ALA A 319 -4.87 -5.39 2.33
CA ALA A 319 -6.33 -5.54 2.24
C ALA A 319 -7.01 -4.63 3.27
N GLU A 320 -8.04 -3.88 2.85
CA GLU A 320 -8.84 -3.01 3.73
C GLU A 320 -9.99 -3.78 4.38
N LEU A 321 -9.66 -4.84 5.10
CA LEU A 321 -10.59 -5.60 5.96
C LEU A 321 -9.83 -6.12 7.16
N ASP A 322 -10.50 -6.24 8.31
CA ASP A 322 -9.91 -6.81 9.53
C ASP A 322 -9.48 -8.28 9.35
N THR A 323 -10.09 -8.98 8.41
CA THR A 323 -9.74 -10.36 8.05
C THR A 323 -9.61 -10.49 6.53
N PRO A 324 -8.48 -10.98 6.01
CA PRO A 324 -8.30 -11.20 4.58
C PRO A 324 -9.39 -12.14 4.02
N GLN A 325 -10.16 -11.64 3.07
CA GLN A 325 -11.22 -12.39 2.40
C GLN A 325 -11.11 -12.23 0.89
N ALA A 326 -11.56 -13.24 0.15
CA ALA A 326 -11.67 -13.12 -1.30
C ALA A 326 -12.58 -11.94 -1.68
N GLY A 327 -12.07 -11.05 -2.52
CA GLY A 327 -12.75 -9.83 -2.96
C GLY A 327 -12.65 -8.65 -2.00
N ALA A 328 -11.84 -8.74 -0.94
CA ALA A 328 -11.48 -7.59 -0.10
C ALA A 328 -10.88 -6.48 -0.97
N PRO A 329 -11.18 -5.21 -0.71
CA PRO A 329 -10.48 -4.09 -1.33
C PRO A 329 -8.99 -4.15 -1.01
N VAL A 330 -8.17 -4.00 -2.05
CA VAL A 330 -6.70 -4.05 -1.92
C VAL A 330 -6.11 -2.72 -2.34
N ARG A 331 -5.15 -2.23 -1.56
CA ARG A 331 -4.46 -0.95 -1.78
C ARG A 331 -2.96 -1.15 -1.84
N ILE A 332 -2.32 -0.41 -2.72
CA ILE A 332 -0.86 -0.26 -2.74
C ILE A 332 -0.54 1.03 -1.99
N VAL A 333 0.20 0.94 -0.89
CA VAL A 333 0.56 2.09 -0.06
C VAL A 333 2.05 2.36 -0.22
N ALA A 334 2.40 3.50 -0.83
CA ALA A 334 3.78 3.87 -1.08
C ALA A 334 4.41 4.56 0.14
N ASN A 335 5.70 4.26 0.39
CA ASN A 335 6.50 4.99 1.38
C ASN A 335 6.99 6.30 0.76
N PRO A 336 6.58 7.48 1.24
CA PRO A 336 6.86 8.75 0.59
C PRO A 336 8.35 8.99 0.38
N LYS A 337 9.18 8.69 1.39
CA LYS A 337 10.61 8.93 1.33
C LYS A 337 11.33 8.00 0.35
N LEU A 338 11.10 6.70 0.46
CA LEU A 338 11.83 5.71 -0.36
C LEU A 338 11.33 5.70 -1.79
N PHE A 339 10.03 5.85 -1.99
CA PHE A 339 9.42 5.79 -3.32
C PHE A 339 9.86 6.96 -4.21
N ASP A 340 10.04 8.15 -3.64
CA ASP A 340 10.53 9.32 -4.36
C ASP A 340 12.01 9.19 -4.78
N GLU A 341 12.81 8.46 -3.99
CA GLU A 341 14.21 8.19 -4.30
C GLU A 341 14.43 7.18 -5.44
N LEU A 342 13.42 6.38 -5.81
CA LEU A 342 13.57 5.27 -6.76
C LEU A 342 13.76 5.70 -8.23
N GLY A 343 13.40 6.91 -8.60
CA GLY A 343 13.37 7.31 -10.01
C GLY A 343 12.34 6.51 -10.83
N LYS A 344 12.21 6.81 -12.12
CA LYS A 344 11.13 6.25 -12.98
C LYS A 344 11.16 4.72 -13.12
N GLN A 345 12.34 4.12 -13.27
CA GLN A 345 12.47 2.66 -13.43
C GLN A 345 12.19 1.92 -12.14
N GLY A 346 12.71 2.39 -11.00
CA GLY A 346 12.47 1.80 -9.71
C GLY A 346 10.99 1.85 -9.33
N ARG A 347 10.32 2.99 -9.53
CA ARG A 347 8.87 3.11 -9.31
C ARG A 347 8.08 2.12 -10.17
N LYS A 348 8.46 1.94 -11.45
CA LYS A 348 7.82 0.96 -12.33
C LYS A 348 8.01 -0.46 -11.82
N ILE A 349 9.19 -0.82 -11.33
CA ILE A 349 9.48 -2.15 -10.75
C ILE A 349 8.57 -2.36 -9.54
N VAL A 350 8.62 -1.44 -8.56
CA VAL A 350 7.83 -1.55 -7.32
C VAL A 350 6.34 -1.60 -7.62
N LEU A 351 5.81 -0.69 -8.44
CA LEU A 351 4.38 -0.72 -8.79
C LEU A 351 3.97 -2.01 -9.52
N THR A 352 4.84 -2.58 -10.36
CA THR A 352 4.54 -3.86 -11.03
C THR A 352 4.57 -5.01 -10.04
N HIS A 353 5.50 -5.02 -9.10
CA HIS A 353 5.57 -5.99 -8.00
C HIS A 353 4.29 -5.94 -7.17
N GLU A 354 3.93 -4.77 -6.63
CA GLU A 354 2.74 -4.60 -5.79
C GLU A 354 1.44 -4.92 -6.55
N THR A 355 1.34 -4.49 -7.82
CA THR A 355 0.18 -4.83 -8.67
C THR A 355 0.08 -6.33 -8.91
N THR A 356 1.19 -7.08 -8.87
CA THR A 356 1.16 -8.54 -8.96
C THR A 356 0.50 -9.16 -7.73
N HIS A 357 0.75 -8.62 -6.54
CA HIS A 357 0.04 -9.04 -5.33
C HIS A 357 -1.46 -8.74 -5.40
N VAL A 358 -1.85 -7.58 -5.95
CA VAL A 358 -3.27 -7.25 -6.20
C VAL A 358 -3.90 -8.30 -7.15
N ALA A 359 -3.24 -8.60 -8.27
CA ALA A 359 -3.77 -9.51 -9.29
C ALA A 359 -3.85 -10.96 -8.82
N SER A 360 -2.86 -11.41 -8.05
CA SER A 360 -2.77 -12.77 -7.52
C SER A 360 -3.54 -12.97 -6.22
N THR A 361 -4.15 -11.91 -5.67
CA THR A 361 -4.82 -11.91 -4.35
C THR A 361 -3.91 -12.44 -3.23
N ALA A 362 -2.64 -12.06 -3.26
CA ALA A 362 -1.61 -12.58 -2.36
C ALA A 362 -1.96 -12.35 -0.88
N THR A 363 -2.63 -11.23 -0.55
CA THR A 363 -3.08 -10.88 0.81
C THR A 363 -4.10 -11.87 1.42
N ALA A 364 -4.74 -12.70 0.59
CA ALA A 364 -5.73 -13.69 1.01
C ALA A 364 -5.38 -15.11 0.50
N SER A 365 -4.10 -15.37 0.21
CA SER A 365 -3.63 -16.58 -0.43
C SER A 365 -2.83 -17.47 0.53
N PRO A 366 -2.98 -18.81 0.47
CA PRO A 366 -2.14 -19.76 1.22
C PRO A 366 -0.77 -19.97 0.57
N VAL A 367 -0.44 -19.26 -0.49
CA VAL A 367 0.83 -19.37 -1.21
C VAL A 367 1.98 -18.99 -0.26
N PRO A 368 3.07 -19.79 -0.17
CA PRO A 368 4.21 -19.47 0.67
C PRO A 368 4.89 -18.18 0.19
N LEU A 369 5.48 -17.41 1.12
CA LEU A 369 6.06 -16.09 0.82
C LEU A 369 7.11 -16.15 -0.29
N TRP A 370 7.98 -17.17 -0.32
CA TRP A 370 8.97 -17.27 -1.39
C TRP A 370 8.33 -17.32 -2.79
N LEU A 371 7.17 -17.98 -2.93
CA LEU A 371 6.49 -18.05 -4.22
C LEU A 371 5.72 -16.76 -4.52
N ALA A 372 5.11 -16.15 -3.51
CA ALA A 372 4.37 -14.90 -3.67
C ALA A 372 5.31 -13.75 -4.07
N GLU A 373 6.40 -13.56 -3.31
CA GLU A 373 7.39 -12.50 -3.54
C GLU A 373 8.23 -12.77 -4.79
N GLY A 374 8.71 -14.01 -4.94
CA GLY A 374 9.52 -14.39 -6.10
C GLY A 374 8.76 -14.28 -7.41
N PHE A 375 7.44 -14.56 -7.41
CA PHE A 375 6.60 -14.35 -8.58
C PHE A 375 6.36 -12.88 -8.87
N ALA A 376 6.15 -12.04 -7.85
CA ALA A 376 5.99 -10.60 -8.01
C ALA A 376 7.26 -9.95 -8.58
N ASP A 377 8.44 -10.33 -8.09
CA ASP A 377 9.72 -9.90 -8.64
C ASP A 377 9.96 -10.43 -10.06
N TYR A 378 9.59 -11.68 -10.35
CA TYR A 378 9.65 -12.22 -11.70
C TYR A 378 8.84 -11.39 -12.70
N VAL A 379 7.62 -11.01 -12.34
CA VAL A 379 6.76 -10.16 -13.19
C VAL A 379 7.35 -8.76 -13.35
N ALA A 380 7.84 -8.18 -12.26
CA ALA A 380 8.44 -6.85 -12.25
C ALA A 380 9.71 -6.78 -13.12
N PHE A 381 10.61 -7.75 -13.01
CA PHE A 381 11.84 -7.80 -13.80
C PHE A 381 11.61 -8.25 -15.26
N THR A 382 10.51 -8.96 -15.54
CA THR A 382 10.05 -9.19 -16.91
C THR A 382 9.60 -7.87 -17.56
N ALA A 383 8.94 -7.00 -16.80
CA ALA A 383 8.47 -5.70 -17.29
C ALA A 383 9.59 -4.64 -17.38
N VAL A 384 10.61 -4.74 -16.53
CA VAL A 384 11.80 -3.87 -16.48
C VAL A 384 13.04 -4.73 -16.29
N PRO A 385 13.69 -5.19 -17.37
CA PRO A 385 14.85 -6.05 -17.26
C PRO A 385 15.97 -5.41 -16.42
N VAL A 386 16.49 -6.19 -15.49
CA VAL A 386 17.62 -5.83 -14.61
C VAL A 386 18.73 -6.86 -14.79
N GLN A 387 20.01 -6.43 -14.69
CA GLN A 387 21.13 -7.37 -14.76
C GLN A 387 21.15 -8.26 -13.52
N ASP A 388 21.40 -9.56 -13.70
CA ASP A 388 21.41 -10.56 -12.64
C ASP A 388 22.35 -10.19 -11.49
N GLU A 389 23.56 -9.71 -11.82
CA GLU A 389 24.56 -9.28 -10.83
C GLU A 389 24.07 -8.11 -9.95
N SER A 390 23.16 -7.29 -10.46
CA SER A 390 22.55 -6.20 -9.70
C SER A 390 21.33 -6.66 -8.91
N ALA A 391 20.51 -7.54 -9.50
CA ALA A 391 19.25 -8.01 -8.93
C ALA A 391 19.43 -9.10 -7.87
N ALA A 392 20.55 -9.87 -7.92
CA ALA A 392 20.87 -10.94 -6.98
C ALA A 392 22.25 -10.73 -6.30
N LYS A 393 22.59 -9.49 -6.03
CA LYS A 393 23.92 -9.09 -5.56
C LYS A 393 24.32 -9.75 -4.24
N GLU A 394 23.45 -9.70 -3.24
CA GLU A 394 23.78 -10.20 -1.89
C GLU A 394 23.77 -11.74 -1.87
N LEU A 395 22.89 -12.38 -2.62
CA LEU A 395 22.87 -13.82 -2.80
C LEU A 395 24.13 -14.31 -3.54
N PHE A 396 24.50 -13.69 -4.66
CA PHE A 396 25.72 -14.09 -5.38
C PHE A 396 26.97 -13.88 -4.56
N LYS A 397 27.05 -12.82 -3.79
CA LYS A 397 28.13 -12.61 -2.82
C LYS A 397 28.22 -13.74 -1.78
N ALA A 398 27.09 -14.18 -1.24
CA ALA A 398 27.02 -15.29 -0.28
C ALA A 398 27.45 -16.62 -0.94
N ILE A 399 26.97 -16.91 -2.15
CA ILE A 399 27.31 -18.13 -2.89
C ILE A 399 28.80 -18.19 -3.22
N ARG A 400 29.39 -17.10 -3.69
CA ARG A 400 30.86 -17.01 -3.93
C ARG A 400 31.68 -17.18 -2.66
N ALA A 401 31.10 -16.89 -1.50
CA ALA A 401 31.69 -17.16 -0.19
C ALA A 401 31.39 -18.59 0.33
N GLY A 402 30.87 -19.50 -0.52
CA GLY A 402 30.56 -20.88 -0.16
C GLY A 402 29.22 -21.09 0.56
N LYS A 403 28.41 -20.04 0.71
CA LYS A 403 27.11 -20.10 1.39
C LYS A 403 25.98 -20.25 0.37
N VAL A 404 25.82 -21.45 -0.16
CA VAL A 404 24.70 -21.77 -1.07
C VAL A 404 23.45 -22.09 -0.21
N PRO A 405 22.30 -21.48 -0.47
CA PRO A 405 21.05 -21.84 0.24
C PRO A 405 20.72 -23.31 0.09
N THR A 406 20.30 -23.96 1.17
CA THR A 406 19.96 -25.42 1.18
C THR A 406 18.47 -25.69 1.06
N ALA A 407 17.63 -24.65 1.18
CA ALA A 407 16.17 -24.70 1.05
C ALA A 407 15.66 -23.39 0.44
N LEU A 408 14.42 -23.41 -0.05
CA LEU A 408 13.70 -22.18 -0.40
C LEU A 408 13.50 -21.30 0.83
N PRO A 409 13.45 -19.94 0.67
CA PRO A 409 13.37 -19.04 1.82
C PRO A 409 12.15 -19.31 2.70
N ALA A 410 12.40 -19.43 4.00
CA ALA A 410 11.35 -19.56 5.01
C ALA A 410 10.66 -18.21 5.28
N PRO A 411 9.43 -18.19 5.81
CA PRO A 411 8.69 -16.95 6.08
C PRO A 411 9.46 -15.92 6.93
N GLU A 412 10.24 -16.39 7.90
CA GLU A 412 11.01 -15.56 8.83
C GLU A 412 12.12 -14.75 8.12
N ALA A 413 12.64 -15.26 7.00
CA ALA A 413 13.65 -14.58 6.20
C ALA A 413 13.10 -13.30 5.52
N PHE A 414 11.76 -13.22 5.34
CA PHE A 414 11.07 -12.06 4.79
C PHE A 414 10.66 -11.03 5.85
N ALA A 415 10.99 -11.23 7.12
CA ALA A 415 10.70 -10.24 8.16
C ALA A 415 11.50 -8.95 7.90
N ALA A 416 10.87 -7.77 8.07
CA ALA A 416 11.50 -6.47 7.86
C ALA A 416 12.77 -6.26 8.72
N SER A 417 12.87 -6.96 9.85
CA SER A 417 14.04 -6.94 10.74
C SER A 417 15.10 -7.99 10.39
N SER A 418 14.85 -8.86 9.40
CA SER A 418 15.77 -9.94 9.02
C SER A 418 16.99 -9.38 8.29
N SER A 419 18.18 -9.79 8.73
CA SER A 419 19.43 -9.50 7.99
C SER A 419 19.55 -10.28 6.69
N GLU A 420 18.74 -11.32 6.51
CA GLU A 420 18.68 -12.17 5.31
C GLU A 420 17.65 -11.69 4.28
N LEU A 421 16.90 -10.63 4.61
CA LEU A 421 15.80 -10.13 3.77
C LEU A 421 16.19 -9.94 2.29
N PRO A 422 17.30 -9.27 1.92
CA PRO A 422 17.69 -9.15 0.52
C PRO A 422 17.93 -10.49 -0.16
N GLN A 423 18.62 -11.42 0.51
CA GLN A 423 18.91 -12.75 -0.03
C GLN A 423 17.65 -13.59 -0.19
N ALA A 424 16.64 -13.42 0.69
CA ALA A 424 15.36 -14.11 0.61
C ALA A 424 14.59 -13.71 -0.67
N TYR A 425 14.49 -12.41 -0.96
CA TYR A 425 13.87 -11.93 -2.21
C TYR A 425 14.62 -12.40 -3.45
N GLU A 426 15.95 -12.22 -3.47
CA GLU A 426 16.81 -12.63 -4.57
C GLU A 426 16.72 -14.15 -4.85
N SER A 427 16.68 -14.95 -3.79
CA SER A 427 16.49 -16.40 -3.83
C SER A 427 15.12 -16.80 -4.37
N ALA A 428 14.07 -16.16 -3.90
CA ALA A 428 12.70 -16.39 -4.28
C ALA A 428 12.46 -16.04 -5.76
N TRP A 429 12.96 -14.87 -6.20
CA TRP A 429 12.92 -14.47 -7.60
C TRP A 429 13.60 -15.48 -8.51
N LEU A 430 14.84 -15.91 -8.18
CA LEU A 430 15.58 -16.86 -8.99
C LEU A 430 14.95 -18.26 -8.99
N ALA A 431 14.23 -18.65 -7.95
CA ALA A 431 13.43 -19.87 -7.96
C ALA A 431 12.25 -19.78 -8.95
N CYS A 432 11.50 -18.69 -8.93
CA CYS A 432 10.42 -18.46 -9.89
C CYS A 432 10.95 -18.33 -11.33
N ARG A 433 12.07 -17.67 -11.52
CA ARG A 433 12.75 -17.54 -12.82
C ARG A 433 13.21 -18.90 -13.36
N LEU A 434 13.78 -19.75 -12.53
CA LEU A 434 14.18 -21.12 -12.93
C LEU A 434 12.97 -21.90 -13.44
N ILE A 435 11.83 -21.86 -12.75
CA ILE A 435 10.60 -22.50 -13.23
C ILE A 435 10.19 -21.95 -14.60
N ALA A 436 10.24 -20.63 -14.77
CA ALA A 436 9.85 -20.00 -16.03
C ALA A 436 10.83 -20.30 -17.18
N GLU A 437 12.14 -20.33 -16.95
CA GLU A 437 13.15 -20.66 -17.96
C GLU A 437 13.10 -22.14 -18.39
N ARG A 438 12.87 -23.02 -17.44
CA ARG A 438 12.81 -24.46 -17.69
C ARG A 438 11.49 -24.89 -18.34
N GLU A 439 10.38 -24.40 -17.83
CA GLU A 439 9.06 -24.93 -18.12
C GLU A 439 8.15 -23.93 -18.88
N GLY A 440 8.61 -22.71 -19.03
CA GLY A 440 7.85 -21.61 -19.61
C GLY A 440 7.02 -20.84 -18.58
N GLN A 441 6.84 -19.55 -18.84
CA GLN A 441 6.08 -18.61 -18.00
C GLN A 441 4.66 -19.12 -17.67
N SER A 442 3.99 -19.70 -18.65
CA SER A 442 2.62 -20.24 -18.46
C SER A 442 2.55 -21.34 -17.39
N LYS A 443 3.62 -22.15 -17.27
CA LYS A 443 3.68 -23.23 -16.28
C LYS A 443 3.99 -22.67 -14.89
N LEU A 444 4.81 -21.62 -14.77
CA LEU A 444 5.00 -20.88 -13.53
C LEU A 444 3.67 -20.30 -13.00
N VAL A 445 2.90 -19.66 -13.87
CA VAL A 445 1.56 -19.13 -13.50
C VAL A 445 0.62 -20.28 -13.09
N LYS A 446 0.65 -21.41 -13.81
CA LYS A 446 -0.15 -22.60 -13.45
C LYS A 446 0.27 -23.17 -12.10
N PHE A 447 1.56 -23.21 -11.80
CA PHE A 447 2.10 -23.66 -10.52
C PHE A 447 1.61 -22.76 -9.38
N TYR A 448 1.76 -21.43 -9.51
CA TYR A 448 1.25 -20.47 -8.53
C TYR A 448 -0.24 -20.67 -8.26
N ARG A 449 -1.05 -20.77 -9.33
CA ARG A 449 -2.51 -20.96 -9.22
C ARG A 449 -2.89 -22.29 -8.57
N ALA A 450 -2.15 -23.34 -8.82
CA ALA A 450 -2.38 -24.64 -8.19
C ALA A 450 -2.15 -24.58 -6.66
N VAL A 451 -1.07 -23.93 -6.25
CA VAL A 451 -0.80 -23.68 -4.81
C VAL A 451 -1.87 -22.79 -4.20
N HIS A 452 -2.23 -21.68 -4.87
CA HIS A 452 -3.25 -20.74 -4.41
C HIS A 452 -4.63 -21.41 -4.23
N ALA A 453 -5.03 -22.26 -5.15
CA ALA A 453 -6.33 -22.92 -5.10
C ALA A 453 -6.39 -24.07 -4.09
N SER A 454 -5.25 -24.55 -3.60
CA SER A 454 -5.20 -25.67 -2.66
C SER A 454 -5.67 -25.25 -1.27
N LYS A 455 -6.50 -26.10 -0.67
CA LYS A 455 -6.91 -26.00 0.74
C LYS A 455 -6.17 -27.05 1.61
N SER A 456 -5.30 -27.84 1.00
CA SER A 456 -4.56 -28.92 1.66
C SER A 456 -3.25 -28.40 2.23
N PRO A 457 -2.81 -28.88 3.41
CA PRO A 457 -1.45 -28.65 3.91
C PRO A 457 -0.36 -29.16 2.96
N THR A 458 -0.67 -30.13 2.10
CA THR A 458 0.23 -30.70 1.08
C THR A 458 0.19 -29.95 -0.25
N GLY A 459 -0.59 -28.87 -0.35
CA GLY A 459 -0.88 -28.17 -1.61
C GLY A 459 0.34 -27.76 -2.40
N LEU A 460 1.41 -27.33 -1.75
CA LEU A 460 2.68 -27.00 -2.38
C LEU A 460 3.35 -28.25 -2.96
N ALA A 461 3.48 -29.33 -2.19
CA ALA A 461 4.08 -30.59 -2.64
C ALA A 461 3.28 -31.24 -3.78
N ASP A 462 1.95 -31.16 -3.72
CA ASP A 462 1.08 -31.65 -4.77
C ASP A 462 1.23 -30.84 -6.05
N ALA A 463 1.41 -29.52 -5.95
CA ALA A 463 1.68 -28.64 -7.09
C ALA A 463 3.04 -28.93 -7.74
N PHE A 464 4.11 -29.18 -6.95
CA PHE A 464 5.40 -29.61 -7.47
C PHE A 464 5.26 -30.88 -8.32
N LYS A 465 4.58 -31.89 -7.81
CA LYS A 465 4.37 -33.16 -8.53
C LYS A 465 3.46 -33.00 -9.74
N SER A 466 2.30 -32.37 -9.59
CA SER A 466 1.27 -32.34 -10.64
C SER A 466 1.54 -31.33 -11.75
N VAL A 467 2.23 -30.23 -11.44
CA VAL A 467 2.50 -29.15 -12.39
C VAL A 467 3.93 -29.23 -12.92
N LEU A 468 4.93 -29.42 -12.05
CA LEU A 468 6.34 -29.41 -12.42
C LEU A 468 6.89 -30.82 -12.66
N GLY A 469 6.18 -31.88 -12.25
CA GLY A 469 6.58 -33.27 -12.47
C GLY A 469 7.73 -33.76 -11.62
N MET A 470 8.01 -33.05 -10.49
CA MET A 470 9.11 -33.32 -9.57
C MET A 470 8.71 -33.06 -8.12
N THR A 471 9.53 -33.47 -7.20
CA THR A 471 9.40 -33.11 -5.78
C THR A 471 10.05 -31.75 -5.50
N GLU A 472 9.70 -31.12 -4.40
CA GLU A 472 10.37 -29.88 -3.94
C GLU A 472 11.87 -30.12 -3.74
N GLN A 473 12.27 -31.28 -3.19
CA GLN A 473 13.66 -31.63 -2.95
C GLN A 473 14.47 -31.69 -4.25
N GLU A 474 13.91 -32.31 -5.29
CA GLU A 474 14.54 -32.36 -6.63
C GLU A 474 14.65 -30.97 -7.23
N PHE A 475 13.61 -30.13 -7.08
CA PHE A 475 13.64 -28.74 -7.51
C PHE A 475 14.73 -27.93 -6.79
N VAL A 476 14.85 -28.05 -5.47
CA VAL A 476 15.89 -27.36 -4.69
C VAL A 476 17.30 -27.77 -5.15
N ALA A 477 17.52 -29.06 -5.44
CA ALA A 477 18.80 -29.50 -5.96
C ALA A 477 19.14 -28.87 -7.32
N GLU A 478 18.19 -28.79 -8.24
CA GLU A 478 18.37 -28.11 -9.54
C GLU A 478 18.57 -26.61 -9.38
N TRP A 479 17.80 -25.97 -8.48
CA TRP A 479 17.90 -24.55 -8.18
C TRP A 479 19.26 -24.18 -7.59
N GLN A 480 19.82 -25.01 -6.71
CA GLN A 480 21.20 -24.81 -6.20
C GLN A 480 22.24 -24.83 -7.33
N GLN A 481 22.11 -25.73 -8.30
CA GLN A 481 23.01 -25.77 -9.47
C GLN A 481 22.80 -24.52 -10.35
N TYR A 482 21.56 -24.09 -10.52
CA TYR A 482 21.23 -22.87 -11.24
C TYR A 482 21.87 -21.63 -10.59
N LEU A 483 21.73 -21.50 -9.26
CA LEU A 483 22.33 -20.40 -8.50
C LEU A 483 23.86 -20.36 -8.64
N LYS A 484 24.53 -21.51 -8.53
CA LYS A 484 25.98 -21.60 -8.69
C LYS A 484 26.43 -21.15 -10.09
N ARG A 485 25.74 -21.63 -11.13
CA ARG A 485 26.05 -21.19 -12.51
C ARG A 485 25.90 -19.68 -12.70
N LEU A 486 24.84 -19.09 -12.18
CA LEU A 486 24.63 -17.63 -12.27
C LEU A 486 25.67 -16.84 -11.47
N ALA A 487 26.10 -17.36 -10.32
CA ALA A 487 27.12 -16.74 -9.50
C ALA A 487 28.56 -16.95 -10.04
N GLY A 488 28.75 -17.82 -11.06
CA GLY A 488 30.04 -18.12 -11.67
C GLY A 488 30.95 -19.06 -10.85
N VAL A 489 30.36 -19.99 -10.09
CA VAL A 489 31.09 -20.98 -9.26
C VAL A 489 30.57 -22.41 -9.50
#